data_554d2ae4a791b37ed156929aa908c44c
#
_entry.id   554d2ae4a791b37ed156929aa908c44c
#
_cell.length_a   1.000
_cell.length_b   1.000
_cell.length_c   1.000
_cell.angle_alpha   90.00
_cell.angle_beta   90.00
_cell.angle_gamma   90.00
#
_symmetry.space_group_name_H-M   'P 1'
#
loop_
_entity.id
_entity.type
_entity.pdbx_description
1 polymer ?
#
loop_
_entity_poly.entity_id
_entity_poly.type
_entity_poly.pdbx_seq_one_letter_code
_entity_poly.pdbx_strand_id
1 'polypeptide(L)'
;MPDAPRPLLAPPLPDLVGVRERTVHVVTHPEATHHVDGRVGGQHDSDLTPAGLRQAHLVAAALRARVPAGASTDVVTSDLLRTHRTATAVADALGTAVRLDPRLREASYGEAGGRPQAWLDARFVPPPATGDRLRHDVGVAGAETRLDVALRVYAATTDLLRRDVDHQVVVTHGFAATFVVAAWIGMPVDAAGHVAFPVPSGSITTLREDGYFHNRAVVALGDVAHLAAGSGARD
;
A
#
# COMPACT_ATOMS: atom_id res chain seq x y z
N MET A 1 -16.23 -33.04 -17.70
CA MET A 1 -15.97 -32.15 -16.59
C MET A 1 -15.06 -31.05 -17.12
N PRO A 2 -15.43 -29.75 -17.12
CA PRO A 2 -14.47 -28.71 -17.44
C PRO A 2 -13.37 -28.72 -16.40
N ASP A 3 -12.13 -28.63 -16.87
CA ASP A 3 -10.93 -28.58 -16.02
C ASP A 3 -11.09 -27.45 -14.99
N ALA A 4 -10.91 -27.76 -13.70
CA ALA A 4 -10.94 -26.74 -12.66
C ALA A 4 -9.86 -25.71 -12.97
N PRO A 5 -10.14 -24.41 -12.89
CA PRO A 5 -9.15 -23.39 -13.18
C PRO A 5 -7.94 -23.59 -12.25
N ARG A 6 -6.73 -23.59 -12.83
CA ARG A 6 -5.50 -23.67 -12.04
C ARG A 6 -5.48 -22.54 -10.99
N PRO A 7 -5.10 -22.81 -9.73
CA PRO A 7 -5.00 -21.79 -8.71
C PRO A 7 -4.01 -20.68 -9.15
N LEU A 8 -4.39 -19.42 -8.96
CA LEU A 8 -3.49 -18.28 -9.13
C LEU A 8 -2.51 -18.27 -7.96
N LEU A 9 -1.35 -18.86 -8.15
CA LEU A 9 -0.30 -18.86 -7.14
C LEU A 9 0.23 -17.44 -6.94
N ALA A 10 0.71 -17.16 -5.72
CA ALA A 10 1.58 -16.00 -5.52
C ALA A 10 2.76 -16.12 -6.49
N PRO A 11 3.28 -15.00 -7.02
CA PRO A 11 4.49 -15.04 -7.80
C PRO A 11 5.58 -15.72 -6.97
N PRO A 12 6.42 -16.58 -7.60
CA PRO A 12 7.50 -17.23 -6.88
C PRO A 12 8.34 -16.15 -6.19
N LEU A 13 8.74 -16.43 -4.96
CA LEU A 13 9.72 -15.57 -4.31
C LEU A 13 10.92 -15.47 -5.24
N PRO A 14 11.45 -14.27 -5.53
CA PRO A 14 12.63 -14.15 -6.36
C PRO A 14 13.72 -15.02 -5.77
N ASP A 15 14.44 -15.78 -6.62
CA ASP A 15 15.64 -16.48 -6.20
C ASP A 15 16.63 -15.45 -5.67
N LEU A 16 16.67 -15.33 -4.36
CA LEU A 16 17.54 -14.38 -3.69
C LEU A 16 18.93 -15.02 -3.60
N VAL A 17 19.74 -14.77 -4.61
CA VAL A 17 21.17 -15.10 -4.55
C VAL A 17 21.81 -14.15 -3.53
N GLY A 18 22.19 -14.69 -2.40
CA GLY A 18 22.74 -13.92 -1.28
C GLY A 18 21.66 -13.44 -0.33
N VAL A 19 21.41 -14.26 0.68
CA VAL A 19 20.44 -13.93 1.72
C VAL A 19 21.00 -12.83 2.58
N ARG A 20 20.30 -11.71 2.60
CA ARG A 20 20.57 -10.62 3.53
C ARG A 20 19.30 -10.18 4.23
N GLU A 21 19.47 -9.62 5.41
CA GLU A 21 18.41 -8.98 6.13
C GLU A 21 17.81 -7.84 5.31
N ARG A 22 16.47 -7.80 5.23
CA ARG A 22 15.74 -6.79 4.49
C ARG A 22 14.59 -6.25 5.32
N THR A 23 14.39 -4.93 5.26
CA THR A 23 13.22 -4.28 5.86
C THR A 23 12.43 -3.53 4.80
N VAL A 24 11.11 -3.76 4.76
CA VAL A 24 10.19 -3.01 3.93
C VAL A 24 9.20 -2.25 4.82
N HIS A 25 9.13 -0.94 4.65
CA HIS A 25 8.15 -0.08 5.30
C HIS A 25 7.05 0.25 4.30
N VAL A 26 5.84 -0.25 4.55
CA VAL A 26 4.65 0.09 3.75
C VAL A 26 3.94 1.25 4.43
N VAL A 27 3.81 2.36 3.73
CA VAL A 27 3.21 3.61 4.21
C VAL A 27 1.92 3.86 3.46
N THR A 28 0.84 4.12 4.18
CA THR A 28 -0.37 4.67 3.59
C THR A 28 -0.32 6.19 3.61
N HIS A 29 -0.76 6.83 2.51
CA HIS A 29 -0.78 8.30 2.49
C HIS A 29 -1.63 8.85 3.65
N PRO A 30 -1.26 10.03 4.22
CA PRO A 30 -2.02 10.71 5.26
C PRO A 30 -3.36 11.28 4.75
N GLU A 31 -3.98 12.16 5.54
CA GLU A 31 -5.23 12.83 5.21
C GLU A 31 -5.16 13.54 3.85
N ALA A 32 -6.10 13.23 2.96
CA ALA A 32 -6.22 13.82 1.63
C ALA A 32 -7.56 14.54 1.46
N THR A 33 -7.64 15.45 0.48
CA THR A 33 -8.79 16.33 0.27
C THR A 33 -10.08 15.54 0.04
N HIS A 34 -10.04 14.39 -0.66
CA HIS A 34 -11.22 13.56 -0.86
C HIS A 34 -11.83 13.03 0.44
N HIS A 35 -11.00 12.82 1.51
CA HIS A 35 -11.51 12.39 2.82
C HIS A 35 -12.37 13.46 3.46
N VAL A 36 -11.92 14.74 3.43
CA VAL A 36 -12.62 15.86 4.08
C VAL A 36 -13.77 16.40 3.23
N ASP A 37 -13.67 16.24 1.91
CA ASP A 37 -14.71 16.66 0.97
C ASP A 37 -15.83 15.62 0.81
N GLY A 38 -15.73 14.46 1.47
CA GLY A 38 -16.70 13.37 1.35
C GLY A 38 -16.82 12.82 -0.08
N ARG A 39 -15.69 12.73 -0.80
CA ARG A 39 -15.61 12.24 -2.17
C ARG A 39 -15.00 10.85 -2.23
N VAL A 40 -15.41 10.10 -3.24
CA VAL A 40 -14.80 8.80 -3.56
C VAL A 40 -13.35 9.02 -4.00
N GLY A 41 -12.41 8.43 -3.27
CA GLY A 41 -10.99 8.49 -3.58
C GLY A 41 -10.61 7.54 -4.72
N GLY A 42 -10.17 6.34 -4.39
CA GLY A 42 -9.68 5.37 -5.35
C GLY A 42 -8.54 5.96 -6.18
N GLN A 43 -8.68 5.95 -7.52
CA GLN A 43 -7.71 6.56 -8.44
C GLN A 43 -8.03 8.04 -8.77
N HIS A 44 -9.03 8.65 -8.12
CA HIS A 44 -9.21 10.10 -8.19
C HIS A 44 -7.97 10.79 -7.60
N ASP A 45 -7.36 11.69 -8.38
CA ASP A 45 -6.08 12.31 -8.03
C ASP A 45 -6.28 13.52 -7.11
N SER A 46 -6.52 13.24 -5.84
CA SER A 46 -6.67 14.24 -4.77
C SER A 46 -5.33 14.51 -4.08
N ASP A 47 -5.17 15.74 -3.61
CA ASP A 47 -3.98 16.18 -2.87
C ASP A 47 -4.09 15.87 -1.37
N LEU A 48 -2.97 15.98 -0.64
CA LEU A 48 -2.96 16.01 0.82
C LEU A 48 -3.60 17.32 1.32
N THR A 49 -4.31 17.25 2.44
CA THR A 49 -4.72 18.45 3.17
C THR A 49 -3.51 19.12 3.85
N PRO A 50 -3.63 20.35 4.36
CA PRO A 50 -2.59 20.94 5.20
C PRO A 50 -2.25 20.08 6.44
N ALA A 51 -3.23 19.37 7.01
CA ALA A 51 -3.00 18.40 8.08
C ALA A 51 -2.24 17.18 7.55
N GLY A 52 -2.65 16.65 6.38
CA GLY A 52 -1.98 15.54 5.72
C GLY A 52 -0.51 15.84 5.37
N LEU A 53 -0.20 17.06 4.94
CA LEU A 53 1.18 17.48 4.69
C LEU A 53 2.03 17.45 5.99
N ARG A 54 1.48 17.94 7.10
CA ARG A 54 2.16 17.84 8.41
C ARG A 54 2.37 16.38 8.83
N GLN A 55 1.36 15.53 8.63
CA GLN A 55 1.45 14.10 8.90
C GLN A 55 2.50 13.41 8.02
N ALA A 56 2.63 13.80 6.73
CA ALA A 56 3.68 13.28 5.86
C ALA A 56 5.09 13.57 6.39
N HIS A 57 5.32 14.75 6.96
CA HIS A 57 6.59 15.06 7.60
C HIS A 57 6.82 14.24 8.90
N LEU A 58 5.77 13.93 9.67
CA LEU A 58 5.89 13.03 10.84
C LEU A 58 6.23 11.59 10.40
N VAL A 59 5.61 11.10 9.34
CA VAL A 59 5.97 9.82 8.71
C VAL A 59 7.45 9.82 8.30
N ALA A 60 7.89 10.88 7.60
CA ALA A 60 9.26 11.02 7.15
C ALA A 60 10.27 11.02 8.31
N ALA A 61 9.99 11.75 9.38
CA ALA A 61 10.82 11.78 10.58
C ALA A 61 10.89 10.40 11.27
N ALA A 62 9.75 9.70 11.37
CA ALA A 62 9.69 8.36 11.94
C ALA A 62 10.50 7.33 11.11
N LEU A 63 10.43 7.41 9.79
CA LEU A 63 11.23 6.54 8.91
C LEU A 63 12.71 6.89 8.98
N ARG A 64 13.06 8.18 9.05
CA ARG A 64 14.47 8.59 9.23
C ARG A 64 15.07 8.04 10.53
N ALA A 65 14.27 7.90 11.58
CA ALA A 65 14.72 7.30 12.83
C ALA A 65 14.82 5.76 12.79
N ARG A 66 14.08 5.10 11.90
CA ARG A 66 14.07 3.64 11.76
C ARG A 66 15.10 3.12 10.75
N VAL A 67 15.43 3.90 9.75
CA VAL A 67 16.40 3.53 8.70
C VAL A 67 17.80 3.93 9.14
N PRO A 68 18.76 2.99 9.25
CA PRO A 68 20.12 3.30 9.65
C PRO A 68 20.79 4.29 8.70
N ALA A 69 21.64 5.15 9.24
CA ALA A 69 22.41 6.06 8.40
C ALA A 69 23.35 5.30 7.46
N GLY A 70 23.31 5.63 6.17
CA GLY A 70 24.14 4.97 5.15
C GLY A 70 23.59 3.64 4.64
N ALA A 71 22.46 3.15 5.15
CA ALA A 71 21.81 1.97 4.59
C ALA A 71 21.34 2.22 3.15
N SER A 72 21.49 1.23 2.28
CA SER A 72 20.96 1.30 0.92
C SER A 72 19.44 1.33 0.97
N THR A 73 18.84 2.39 0.42
CA THR A 73 17.41 2.66 0.57
C THR A 73 16.75 3.00 -0.76
N ASP A 74 15.59 2.39 -1.06
CA ASP A 74 14.74 2.67 -2.21
C ASP A 74 13.37 3.19 -1.73
N VAL A 75 12.89 4.30 -2.33
CA VAL A 75 11.55 4.84 -2.06
C VAL A 75 10.73 4.71 -3.33
N VAL A 76 9.67 3.89 -3.27
CA VAL A 76 8.73 3.70 -4.37
C VAL A 76 7.33 4.10 -3.95
N THR A 77 6.57 4.68 -4.86
CA THR A 77 5.22 5.16 -4.57
C THR A 77 4.30 5.01 -5.77
N SER A 78 2.99 4.96 -5.53
CA SER A 78 2.04 5.22 -6.60
C SER A 78 2.22 6.65 -7.12
N ASP A 79 1.82 6.88 -8.34
CA ASP A 79 1.96 8.18 -9.02
C ASP A 79 0.82 9.16 -8.71
N LEU A 80 -0.14 8.79 -7.82
CA LEU A 80 -1.18 9.69 -7.36
C LEU A 80 -0.59 10.76 -6.42
N LEU A 81 -1.06 11.99 -6.56
CA LEU A 81 -0.47 13.19 -5.94
C LEU A 81 -0.27 13.04 -4.42
N ARG A 82 -1.27 12.53 -3.69
CA ARG A 82 -1.21 12.34 -2.23
C ARG A 82 -0.11 11.39 -1.78
N THR A 83 0.12 10.29 -2.53
CA THR A 83 1.20 9.34 -2.23
C THR A 83 2.55 9.88 -2.69
N HIS A 84 2.60 10.54 -3.84
CA HIS A 84 3.81 11.16 -4.35
C HIS A 84 4.34 12.23 -3.37
N ARG A 85 3.47 13.14 -2.88
CA ARG A 85 3.86 14.14 -1.88
C ARG A 85 4.36 13.51 -0.57
N THR A 86 3.70 12.45 -0.12
CA THR A 86 4.16 11.70 1.06
C THR A 86 5.54 11.08 0.82
N ALA A 87 5.73 10.44 -0.34
CA ALA A 87 7.01 9.83 -0.70
C ALA A 87 8.12 10.85 -0.88
N THR A 88 7.82 12.04 -1.40
CA THR A 88 8.79 13.14 -1.53
C THR A 88 9.32 13.55 -0.16
N ALA A 89 8.43 13.79 0.81
CA ALA A 89 8.86 14.12 2.18
C ALA A 89 9.74 13.03 2.80
N VAL A 90 9.41 11.76 2.55
CA VAL A 90 10.20 10.61 3.02
C VAL A 90 11.56 10.55 2.32
N ALA A 91 11.59 10.69 1.00
CA ALA A 91 12.82 10.63 0.20
C ALA A 91 13.80 11.76 0.57
N ASP A 92 13.27 12.98 0.76
CA ASP A 92 14.06 14.13 1.22
C ASP A 92 14.71 13.84 2.59
N ALA A 93 13.94 13.28 3.53
CA ALA A 93 14.46 12.94 4.88
C ALA A 93 15.50 11.80 4.85
N LEU A 94 15.42 10.88 3.89
CA LEU A 94 16.34 9.75 3.74
C LEU A 94 17.52 10.05 2.79
N GLY A 95 17.49 11.18 2.08
CA GLY A 95 18.52 11.55 1.09
C GLY A 95 18.53 10.67 -0.15
N THR A 96 17.36 10.24 -0.63
CA THR A 96 17.21 9.37 -1.80
C THR A 96 16.20 9.94 -2.80
N ALA A 97 16.02 9.27 -3.94
CA ALA A 97 15.06 9.66 -4.97
C ALA A 97 13.76 8.86 -4.87
N VAL A 98 12.66 9.47 -5.32
CA VAL A 98 11.35 8.81 -5.44
C VAL A 98 11.27 8.09 -6.79
N ARG A 99 10.80 6.85 -6.77
CA ARG A 99 10.45 6.08 -7.95
C ARG A 99 8.93 5.87 -8.02
N LEU A 100 8.34 6.20 -9.15
CA LEU A 100 6.89 6.04 -9.37
C LEU A 100 6.58 4.64 -9.92
N ASP A 101 5.53 4.01 -9.41
CA ASP A 101 4.97 2.77 -9.93
C ASP A 101 3.44 2.82 -9.90
N PRO A 102 2.77 3.04 -11.04
CA PRO A 102 1.31 3.13 -11.12
C PRO A 102 0.59 1.85 -10.65
N ARG A 103 1.27 0.70 -10.62
CA ARG A 103 0.71 -0.55 -10.10
C ARG A 103 0.41 -0.51 -8.59
N LEU A 104 0.97 0.48 -7.88
CA LEU A 104 0.73 0.72 -6.45
C LEU A 104 -0.46 1.67 -6.19
N ARG A 105 -1.20 2.11 -7.22
CA ARG A 105 -2.41 2.93 -7.05
C ARG A 105 -3.47 2.20 -6.22
N GLU A 106 -4.38 2.97 -5.62
CA GLU A 106 -5.57 2.45 -4.97
C GLU A 106 -6.52 1.77 -5.99
N ALA A 107 -7.48 0.99 -5.50
CA ALA A 107 -8.53 0.45 -6.35
C ALA A 107 -9.23 1.55 -7.14
N SER A 108 -9.42 1.34 -8.44
CA SER A 108 -10.27 2.21 -9.23
C SER A 108 -11.73 1.94 -8.90
N TYR A 109 -12.47 3.02 -8.61
CA TYR A 109 -13.93 2.98 -8.53
C TYR A 109 -14.58 3.45 -9.84
N GLY A 110 -13.84 3.39 -10.97
CA GLY A 110 -14.35 3.74 -12.28
C GLY A 110 -15.01 5.13 -12.31
N GLU A 111 -16.22 5.19 -12.81
CA GLU A 111 -16.99 6.44 -12.93
C GLU A 111 -17.36 7.09 -11.59
N ALA A 112 -17.22 6.39 -10.46
CA ALA A 112 -17.48 6.95 -9.13
C ALA A 112 -16.32 7.81 -8.63
N GLY A 113 -15.11 7.67 -9.17
CA GLY A 113 -13.94 8.42 -8.73
C GLY A 113 -14.17 9.93 -8.71
N GLY A 114 -13.95 10.58 -7.56
CA GLY A 114 -14.16 12.01 -7.35
C GLY A 114 -15.63 12.45 -7.19
N ARG A 115 -16.61 11.55 -7.35
CA ARG A 115 -18.02 11.85 -7.05
C ARG A 115 -18.27 11.89 -5.54
N PRO A 116 -19.41 12.47 -5.08
CA PRO A 116 -19.79 12.37 -3.68
C PRO A 116 -19.88 10.92 -3.20
N GLN A 117 -19.45 10.63 -1.98
CA GLN A 117 -19.49 9.27 -1.42
C GLN A 117 -20.91 8.65 -1.49
N ALA A 118 -21.95 9.44 -1.20
CA ALA A 118 -23.35 8.99 -1.30
C ALA A 118 -23.75 8.49 -2.71
N TRP A 119 -23.08 8.96 -3.77
CA TRP A 119 -23.33 8.46 -5.12
C TRP A 119 -22.86 7.01 -5.28
N LEU A 120 -21.69 6.68 -4.70
CA LEU A 120 -21.17 5.32 -4.67
C LEU A 120 -22.00 4.44 -3.77
N ASP A 121 -22.34 4.91 -2.54
CA ASP A 121 -23.11 4.13 -1.55
C ASP A 121 -24.45 3.66 -2.09
N ALA A 122 -25.10 4.48 -2.94
CA ALA A 122 -26.38 4.14 -3.57
C ALA A 122 -26.27 3.06 -4.68
N ARG A 123 -25.05 2.72 -5.14
CA ARG A 123 -24.83 1.83 -6.29
C ARG A 123 -23.93 0.64 -5.98
N PHE A 124 -23.14 0.78 -4.93
CA PHE A 124 -22.15 -0.23 -4.55
C PHE A 124 -22.80 -1.55 -4.19
N VAL A 125 -22.43 -2.59 -4.91
CA VAL A 125 -22.82 -3.97 -4.62
C VAL A 125 -21.73 -4.60 -3.74
N PRO A 126 -22.02 -4.92 -2.47
CA PRO A 126 -21.02 -5.51 -1.60
C PRO A 126 -20.67 -6.93 -2.04
N PRO A 127 -19.41 -7.37 -1.85
CA PRO A 127 -19.02 -8.73 -2.22
C PRO A 127 -19.79 -9.76 -1.37
N PRO A 128 -20.13 -10.92 -1.96
CA PRO A 128 -20.87 -11.95 -1.26
C PRO A 128 -20.08 -12.53 -0.09
N ALA A 129 -20.76 -13.08 0.91
CA ALA A 129 -20.12 -13.73 2.05
C ALA A 129 -19.32 -14.99 1.65
N THR A 130 -19.76 -15.67 0.59
CA THR A 130 -19.15 -16.89 0.06
C THR A 130 -19.02 -16.82 -1.45
N GLY A 131 -18.19 -17.68 -2.04
CA GLY A 131 -17.97 -17.73 -3.49
C GLY A 131 -16.78 -16.88 -3.96
N ASP A 132 -16.73 -16.57 -5.25
CA ASP A 132 -15.62 -15.83 -5.87
C ASP A 132 -15.73 -14.34 -5.57
N ARG A 133 -15.04 -13.91 -4.52
CA ARG A 133 -14.95 -12.50 -4.12
C ARG A 133 -13.88 -11.73 -4.88
N LEU A 134 -12.94 -12.43 -5.50
CA LEU A 134 -11.86 -11.77 -6.25
C LEU A 134 -12.38 -11.13 -7.54
N ARG A 135 -13.31 -11.81 -8.23
CA ARG A 135 -13.88 -11.33 -9.50
C ARG A 135 -15.22 -10.64 -9.34
N HIS A 136 -15.60 -10.35 -8.08
CA HIS A 136 -16.86 -9.69 -7.80
C HIS A 136 -16.92 -8.28 -8.44
N ASP A 137 -17.99 -8.02 -9.19
CA ASP A 137 -18.31 -6.70 -9.74
C ASP A 137 -19.05 -5.88 -8.69
N VAL A 138 -18.50 -4.74 -8.33
CA VAL A 138 -19.08 -3.82 -7.34
C VAL A 138 -20.23 -2.97 -7.89
N GLY A 139 -20.67 -3.21 -9.14
CA GLY A 139 -21.82 -2.53 -9.77
C GLY A 139 -21.53 -1.12 -10.27
N VAL A 140 -20.25 -0.75 -10.44
CA VAL A 140 -19.84 0.58 -10.90
C VAL A 140 -19.00 0.44 -12.18
N ALA A 141 -19.42 1.10 -13.25
CA ALA A 141 -18.74 1.01 -14.53
C ALA A 141 -17.27 1.44 -14.45
N GLY A 142 -16.37 0.60 -14.95
CA GLY A 142 -14.92 0.86 -14.96
C GLY A 142 -14.23 0.70 -13.60
N ALA A 143 -14.93 0.20 -12.57
CA ALA A 143 -14.29 -0.17 -11.31
C ALA A 143 -13.41 -1.42 -11.48
N GLU A 144 -12.27 -1.44 -10.79
CA GLU A 144 -11.43 -2.63 -10.68
C GLU A 144 -12.09 -3.68 -9.77
N THR A 145 -11.97 -4.94 -10.15
CA THR A 145 -12.22 -6.04 -9.24
C THR A 145 -11.08 -6.16 -8.22
N ARG A 146 -11.33 -6.89 -7.15
CA ARG A 146 -10.27 -7.21 -6.17
C ARG A 146 -9.10 -7.95 -6.81
N LEU A 147 -9.38 -8.80 -7.82
CA LEU A 147 -8.36 -9.53 -8.57
C LEU A 147 -7.45 -8.59 -9.36
N ASP A 148 -8.02 -7.59 -10.05
CA ASP A 148 -7.23 -6.64 -10.84
C ASP A 148 -6.22 -5.91 -9.96
N VAL A 149 -6.67 -5.42 -8.80
CA VAL A 149 -5.79 -4.76 -7.81
C VAL A 149 -4.73 -5.74 -7.27
N ALA A 150 -5.13 -6.97 -6.92
CA ALA A 150 -4.21 -7.98 -6.42
C ALA A 150 -3.10 -8.28 -7.43
N LEU A 151 -3.44 -8.55 -8.68
CA LEU A 151 -2.47 -8.91 -9.72
C LEU A 151 -1.43 -7.82 -9.96
N ARG A 152 -1.87 -6.54 -10.09
CA ARG A 152 -0.92 -5.43 -10.33
C ARG A 152 -0.04 -5.14 -9.12
N VAL A 153 -0.58 -5.21 -7.88
CA VAL A 153 0.19 -4.95 -6.66
C VAL A 153 1.18 -6.08 -6.37
N TYR A 154 0.78 -7.35 -6.60
CA TYR A 154 1.69 -8.50 -6.49
C TYR A 154 2.85 -8.37 -7.48
N ALA A 155 2.59 -8.00 -8.73
CA ALA A 155 3.65 -7.77 -9.73
C ALA A 155 4.60 -6.65 -9.29
N ALA A 156 4.08 -5.50 -8.79
CA ALA A 156 4.89 -4.42 -8.27
C ALA A 156 5.74 -4.86 -7.07
N THR A 157 5.15 -5.60 -6.13
CA THR A 157 5.85 -6.11 -4.95
C THR A 157 6.95 -7.11 -5.33
N THR A 158 6.70 -7.98 -6.31
CA THR A 158 7.70 -8.92 -6.82
C THR A 158 8.92 -8.18 -7.40
N ASP A 159 8.68 -7.16 -8.22
CA ASP A 159 9.77 -6.36 -8.81
C ASP A 159 10.53 -5.57 -7.75
N LEU A 160 9.83 -5.07 -6.74
CA LEU A 160 10.42 -4.40 -5.60
C LEU A 160 11.37 -5.34 -4.83
N LEU A 161 10.95 -6.58 -4.57
CA LEU A 161 11.73 -7.56 -3.84
C LEU A 161 12.96 -8.08 -4.59
N ARG A 162 13.03 -7.89 -5.91
CA ARG A 162 14.24 -8.18 -6.73
C ARG A 162 15.34 -7.14 -6.59
N ARG A 163 15.05 -5.99 -6.01
CA ARG A 163 16.04 -4.93 -5.85
C ARG A 163 17.00 -5.25 -4.72
N ASP A 164 18.28 -4.99 -4.96
CA ASP A 164 19.37 -5.23 -4.03
C ASP A 164 19.59 -4.01 -3.11
N VAL A 165 18.68 -3.82 -2.14
CA VAL A 165 18.72 -2.75 -1.13
C VAL A 165 18.31 -3.28 0.24
N ASP A 166 18.85 -2.70 1.31
CA ASP A 166 18.58 -3.12 2.70
C ASP A 166 17.21 -2.66 3.19
N HIS A 167 16.85 -1.42 2.83
CA HIS A 167 15.60 -0.80 3.23
C HIS A 167 14.78 -0.37 2.01
N GLN A 168 13.50 -0.64 2.04
CA GLN A 168 12.55 -0.20 1.03
C GLN A 168 11.39 0.52 1.71
N VAL A 169 10.97 1.66 1.14
CA VAL A 169 9.75 2.35 1.55
C VAL A 169 8.78 2.32 0.39
N VAL A 170 7.61 1.74 0.62
CA VAL A 170 6.51 1.64 -0.34
C VAL A 170 5.40 2.56 0.12
N VAL A 171 5.21 3.70 -0.55
CA VAL A 171 4.09 4.60 -0.24
C VAL A 171 2.91 4.28 -1.15
N THR A 172 1.79 3.90 -0.55
CA THR A 172 0.62 3.41 -1.25
C THR A 172 -0.68 3.82 -0.52
N HIS A 173 -1.73 3.03 -0.65
CA HIS A 173 -3.09 3.32 -0.20
C HIS A 173 -3.61 2.18 0.68
N GLY A 174 -4.73 2.40 1.36
CA GLY A 174 -5.26 1.46 2.35
C GLY A 174 -5.58 0.08 1.79
N PHE A 175 -6.31 0.02 0.67
CA PHE A 175 -6.68 -1.27 0.08
C PHE A 175 -5.50 -1.93 -0.64
N ALA A 176 -4.71 -1.16 -1.39
CA ALA A 176 -3.53 -1.66 -2.08
C ALA A 176 -2.48 -2.20 -1.09
N ALA A 177 -2.32 -1.60 0.09
CA ALA A 177 -1.42 -2.09 1.14
C ALA A 177 -1.73 -3.52 1.58
N THR A 178 -3.03 -3.92 1.58
CA THR A 178 -3.43 -5.30 1.84
C THR A 178 -2.69 -6.28 0.92
N PHE A 179 -2.58 -5.96 -0.35
CA PHE A 179 -1.95 -6.85 -1.33
C PHE A 179 -0.42 -6.78 -1.30
N VAL A 180 0.17 -5.67 -0.86
CA VAL A 180 1.62 -5.62 -0.59
C VAL A 180 1.96 -6.59 0.55
N VAL A 181 1.20 -6.57 1.66
CA VAL A 181 1.40 -7.47 2.79
C VAL A 181 1.12 -8.92 2.39
N ALA A 182 0.04 -9.18 1.65
CA ALA A 182 -0.30 -10.53 1.18
C ALA A 182 0.79 -11.11 0.25
N ALA A 183 1.32 -10.31 -0.69
CA ALA A 183 2.43 -10.71 -1.55
C ALA A 183 3.71 -10.95 -0.74
N TRP A 184 4.01 -10.10 0.25
CA TRP A 184 5.15 -10.25 1.14
C TRP A 184 5.18 -11.59 1.85
N ILE A 185 4.05 -12.01 2.43
CA ILE A 185 3.96 -13.30 3.15
C ILE A 185 3.79 -14.51 2.22
N GLY A 186 3.86 -14.31 0.90
CA GLY A 186 3.72 -15.39 -0.09
C GLY A 186 2.30 -15.96 -0.18
N MET A 187 1.26 -15.20 0.18
CA MET A 187 -0.12 -15.65 0.10
C MET A 187 -0.52 -15.89 -1.37
N PRO A 188 -1.09 -17.06 -1.72
CA PRO A 188 -1.66 -17.28 -3.04
C PRO A 188 -2.75 -16.25 -3.35
N VAL A 189 -2.79 -15.73 -4.59
CA VAL A 189 -3.78 -14.71 -4.98
C VAL A 189 -5.21 -15.20 -4.75
N ASP A 190 -5.48 -16.49 -5.01
CA ASP A 190 -6.82 -17.08 -4.80
C ASP A 190 -7.26 -17.05 -3.32
N ALA A 191 -6.34 -17.04 -2.38
CA ALA A 191 -6.63 -16.91 -0.95
C ALA A 191 -6.94 -15.47 -0.54
N ALA A 192 -6.57 -14.47 -1.36
CA ALA A 192 -6.70 -13.06 -1.03
C ALA A 192 -8.13 -12.51 -1.12
N GLY A 193 -9.12 -13.31 -1.56
CA GLY A 193 -10.51 -12.90 -1.69
C GLY A 193 -11.18 -12.44 -0.38
N HIS A 194 -10.75 -12.98 0.76
CA HIS A 194 -11.31 -12.68 2.09
C HIS A 194 -10.33 -11.92 3.00
N VAL A 195 -9.14 -11.58 2.51
CA VAL A 195 -8.07 -10.99 3.33
C VAL A 195 -8.18 -9.47 3.36
N ALA A 196 -8.03 -8.89 4.53
CA ALA A 196 -7.83 -7.47 4.74
C ALA A 196 -6.75 -7.26 5.82
N PHE A 197 -5.85 -6.33 5.56
CA PHE A 197 -4.92 -5.80 6.55
C PHE A 197 -5.28 -4.32 6.75
N PRO A 198 -6.20 -4.02 7.68
CA PRO A 198 -6.65 -2.64 7.89
C PRO A 198 -5.50 -1.80 8.42
N VAL A 199 -5.22 -0.72 7.72
CA VAL A 199 -4.15 0.22 8.04
C VAL A 199 -4.69 1.66 7.99
N PRO A 200 -4.52 2.44 9.06
CA PRO A 200 -4.97 3.84 9.10
C PRO A 200 -4.19 4.72 8.11
N SER A 201 -4.78 5.85 7.73
CA SER A 201 -4.08 6.89 6.95
C SER A 201 -2.84 7.39 7.69
N GLY A 202 -1.73 7.54 6.97
CA GLY A 202 -0.45 7.96 7.53
C GLY A 202 0.24 6.89 8.37
N SER A 203 -0.22 5.64 8.35
CA SER A 203 0.40 4.56 9.11
C SER A 203 1.66 3.99 8.44
N ILE A 204 2.48 3.32 9.25
CA ILE A 204 3.68 2.58 8.83
C ILE A 204 3.50 1.13 9.22
N THR A 205 3.50 0.23 8.22
CA THR A 205 3.59 -1.21 8.42
C THR A 205 5.04 -1.63 8.18
N THR A 206 5.62 -2.37 9.11
CA THR A 206 7.01 -2.83 9.01
C THR A 206 7.06 -4.33 8.75
N LEU A 207 7.69 -4.70 7.65
CA LEU A 207 7.91 -6.06 7.18
C LEU A 207 9.40 -6.33 7.23
N ARG A 208 9.82 -7.52 7.70
CA ARG A 208 11.23 -7.86 7.83
C ARG A 208 11.50 -9.30 7.40
N GLU A 209 12.53 -9.49 6.60
CA GLU A 209 13.12 -10.79 6.27
C GLU A 209 14.41 -10.94 7.06
N ASP A 210 14.52 -12.02 7.84
CA ASP A 210 15.75 -12.29 8.59
C ASP A 210 16.79 -12.98 7.72
N GLY A 211 18.07 -12.66 7.97
CA GLY A 211 19.18 -13.17 7.17
C GLY A 211 19.63 -14.58 7.55
N TYR A 212 19.02 -15.21 8.56
CA TYR A 212 19.45 -16.53 9.06
C TYR A 212 18.44 -17.62 8.73
N PHE A 213 17.19 -17.47 9.14
CA PHE A 213 16.12 -18.44 8.86
C PHE A 213 15.33 -18.12 7.60
N HIS A 214 15.52 -16.93 7.02
CA HIS A 214 14.83 -16.43 5.84
C HIS A 214 13.31 -16.30 6.03
N ASN A 215 12.90 -16.11 7.27
CA ASN A 215 11.50 -15.89 7.59
C ASN A 215 11.08 -14.45 7.22
N ARG A 216 9.90 -14.34 6.62
CA ARG A 216 9.25 -13.06 6.36
C ARG A 216 8.23 -12.77 7.43
N ALA A 217 8.47 -11.73 8.22
CA ALA A 217 7.62 -11.32 9.32
C ALA A 217 6.86 -10.03 8.98
N VAL A 218 5.64 -9.91 9.52
CA VAL A 218 4.94 -8.63 9.71
C VAL A 218 5.25 -8.19 11.14
N VAL A 219 6.24 -7.30 11.30
CA VAL A 219 6.74 -6.86 12.62
C VAL A 219 5.78 -5.88 13.29
N ALA A 220 5.18 -4.99 12.49
CA ALA A 220 4.15 -4.07 12.94
C ALA A 220 3.18 -3.82 11.79
N LEU A 221 1.88 -3.78 12.09
CA LEU A 221 0.83 -3.49 11.13
C LEU A 221 0.16 -2.16 11.49
N GLY A 222 0.18 -1.20 10.56
CA GLY A 222 -0.61 0.03 10.68
C GLY A 222 -0.22 0.93 11.87
N ASP A 223 1.05 0.97 12.26
CA ASP A 223 1.54 1.80 13.36
C ASP A 223 1.36 3.30 13.06
N VAL A 224 0.71 4.01 13.95
CA VAL A 224 0.44 5.46 13.91
C VAL A 224 1.02 6.23 15.10
N ALA A 225 1.84 5.61 15.94
CA ALA A 225 2.38 6.24 17.15
C ALA A 225 3.11 7.57 16.87
N HIS A 226 3.76 7.67 15.71
CA HIS A 226 4.45 8.89 15.28
C HIS A 226 3.51 10.07 15.01
N LEU A 227 2.22 9.83 14.70
CA LEU A 227 1.25 10.90 14.47
C LEU A 227 0.80 11.55 15.79
N ALA A 228 0.81 10.81 16.91
CA ALA A 228 0.45 11.33 18.22
C ALA A 228 1.50 12.32 18.76
N ALA A 229 2.77 12.14 18.40
CA ALA A 229 3.86 13.03 18.83
C ALA A 229 3.72 14.48 18.29
N GLY A 230 2.97 14.67 17.19
CA GLY A 230 2.72 15.99 16.60
C GLY A 230 1.51 16.74 17.19
N SER A 231 0.69 16.09 18.03
CA SER A 231 -0.51 16.70 18.64
C SER A 231 -0.23 17.41 19.97
N GLY A 232 0.97 17.27 20.52
CA GLY A 232 1.36 17.82 21.82
C GLY A 232 1.93 19.24 21.82
N ALA A 233 2.06 19.89 20.67
CA ALA A 233 2.55 21.27 20.55
C ALA A 233 1.40 22.22 20.20
N ARG A 234 0.46 22.37 21.14
CA ARG A 234 -0.46 23.52 21.19
C ARG A 234 -0.43 24.02 22.62
N ASP A 235 0.41 24.98 22.87
CA ASP A 235 0.29 25.98 23.89
C ASP A 235 0.53 27.34 23.25
#